data_62ee91f94ae0c7ca2e7ff313b8dbaf4c
#
_entry.id   62ee91f94ae0c7ca2e7ff313b8dbaf4c
#
_cell.length_a   1.000
_cell.length_b   1.000
_cell.length_c   1.000
_cell.angle_alpha   90.00
_cell.angle_beta   90.00
_cell.angle_gamma   90.00
#
_symmetry.space_group_name_H-M   'P 1'
#
loop_
_entity.id
_entity.type
_entity.pdbx_description
1 polymer ?
#
loop_
_entity_poly.entity_id
_entity_poly.type
_entity_poly.pdbx_seq_one_letter_code
_entity_poly.pdbx_strand_id
1 'polypeptide(L)'
;MSANNLLTLEGVHTHIGAYHILHGVDLAVPRGQLTMLLGRNGAGKTTTLRTIMGLWHASQGRVRFGEIEITAQHTPQIAGLGIAYVPENMGIFSDLTVKENMLLAARGAKNAAQIDDTRLKWIFKLFPAVEKFWNHPAGKLSGGQKQMLAVSRAIVEPRELLIIDEPSKGLAPVMINNMIDAFAELKRSGVTILLVEQNINFAQRLGDTVAVMDNGRVVHAGSMAEFSADAQLQQSLLGLAL
;
A
#
# COMPACT_ATOMS: atom_id res chain seq x y z
N MET A 1 24.11 -4.29 1.25
CA MET A 1 22.73 -3.79 1.05
C MET A 1 22.81 -2.53 0.20
N SER A 2 21.98 -2.39 -0.83
CA SER A 2 22.01 -1.21 -1.70
C SER A 2 21.62 0.03 -0.90
N ALA A 3 22.42 1.09 -0.95
CA ALA A 3 22.21 2.37 -0.22
C ALA A 3 20.93 3.14 -0.62
N ASN A 4 20.04 2.53 -1.41
CA ASN A 4 18.87 3.18 -2.00
C ASN A 4 17.52 2.60 -1.51
N ASN A 5 17.49 1.69 -0.54
CA ASN A 5 16.24 1.14 -0.03
C ASN A 5 15.63 2.07 1.03
N LEU A 6 14.34 2.41 0.87
CA LEU A 6 13.59 3.19 1.85
C LEU A 6 13.04 2.30 2.97
N LEU A 7 12.59 1.08 2.65
CA LEU A 7 12.12 0.11 3.63
C LEU A 7 12.87 -1.20 3.42
N THR A 8 13.32 -1.82 4.54
CA THR A 8 13.93 -3.16 4.53
C THR A 8 13.36 -4.00 5.66
N LEU A 9 13.09 -5.26 5.35
CA LEU A 9 12.81 -6.33 6.30
C LEU A 9 13.94 -7.33 6.21
N GLU A 10 14.48 -7.76 7.34
CA GLU A 10 15.59 -8.70 7.44
C GLU A 10 15.22 -9.84 8.39
N GLY A 11 14.98 -11.03 7.82
CA GLY A 11 14.63 -12.23 8.58
C GLY A 11 13.42 -12.06 9.48
N VAL A 12 12.36 -11.36 9.05
CA VAL A 12 11.22 -11.01 9.90
C VAL A 12 10.31 -12.20 10.14
N HIS A 13 10.10 -12.53 11.41
CA HIS A 13 9.13 -13.53 11.88
C HIS A 13 7.99 -12.84 12.62
N THR A 14 6.75 -13.31 12.42
CA THR A 14 5.57 -12.76 13.10
C THR A 14 4.61 -13.88 13.46
N HIS A 15 4.10 -13.83 14.70
CA HIS A 15 3.08 -14.74 15.20
C HIS A 15 1.76 -14.00 15.43
N ILE A 16 0.64 -14.66 15.16
CA ILE A 16 -0.71 -14.19 15.48
C ILE A 16 -1.33 -15.23 16.41
N GLY A 17 -1.40 -14.92 17.69
CA GLY A 17 -1.70 -15.92 18.72
C GLY A 17 -0.65 -17.04 18.70
N ALA A 18 -1.11 -18.28 18.56
CA ALA A 18 -0.24 -19.46 18.47
C ALA A 18 0.29 -19.73 17.05
N TYR A 19 -0.19 -19.01 16.03
CA TYR A 19 0.15 -19.29 14.64
C TYR A 19 1.36 -18.49 14.20
N HIS A 20 2.39 -19.18 13.73
CA HIS A 20 3.55 -18.57 13.08
C HIS A 20 3.17 -18.26 11.62
N ILE A 21 3.12 -16.99 11.25
CA ILE A 21 2.63 -16.55 9.93
C ILE A 21 3.76 -16.11 9.02
N LEU A 22 4.73 -15.34 9.54
CA LEU A 22 5.90 -14.92 8.76
C LEU A 22 7.12 -15.70 9.21
N HIS A 23 7.80 -16.31 8.26
CA HIS A 23 8.86 -17.30 8.47
C HIS A 23 10.23 -16.81 7.97
N GLY A 24 10.68 -15.64 8.42
CA GLY A 24 11.94 -15.03 8.00
C GLY A 24 11.76 -14.29 6.67
N VAL A 25 10.92 -13.25 6.68
CA VAL A 25 10.68 -12.41 5.50
C VAL A 25 11.84 -11.45 5.29
N ASP A 26 12.45 -11.53 4.11
CA ASP A 26 13.40 -10.56 3.58
C ASP A 26 12.72 -9.78 2.46
N LEU A 27 12.62 -8.45 2.61
CA LEU A 27 11.98 -7.56 1.63
C LEU A 27 12.72 -6.24 1.56
N ALA A 28 12.96 -5.75 0.34
CA ALA A 28 13.52 -4.44 0.08
C ALA A 28 12.57 -3.62 -0.79
N VAL A 29 12.33 -2.37 -0.40
CA VAL A 29 11.52 -1.40 -1.15
C VAL A 29 12.41 -0.22 -1.52
N PRO A 30 12.86 -0.13 -2.77
CA PRO A 30 13.72 0.95 -3.23
C PRO A 30 13.01 2.30 -3.19
N ARG A 31 13.74 3.35 -2.80
CA ARG A 31 13.22 4.72 -2.75
C ARG A 31 12.76 5.21 -4.12
N GLY A 32 11.60 5.85 -4.18
CA GLY A 32 11.02 6.42 -5.39
C GLY A 32 10.49 5.38 -6.39
N GLN A 33 10.43 4.10 -6.01
CA GLN A 33 9.91 3.02 -6.85
C GLN A 33 8.60 2.47 -6.30
N LEU A 34 7.86 1.80 -7.17
CA LEU A 34 6.69 1.02 -6.83
C LEU A 34 7.08 -0.47 -6.77
N THR A 35 7.09 -1.02 -5.56
CA THR A 35 7.34 -2.45 -5.31
C THR A 35 6.01 -3.17 -5.19
N MET A 36 5.80 -4.21 -6.00
CA MET A 36 4.66 -5.11 -5.90
C MET A 36 4.98 -6.28 -4.99
N LEU A 37 4.13 -6.53 -3.99
CA LEU A 37 4.14 -7.73 -3.17
C LEU A 37 3.03 -8.65 -3.64
N LEU A 38 3.38 -9.68 -4.39
CA LEU A 38 2.46 -10.65 -4.97
C LEU A 38 2.43 -11.94 -4.13
N GLY A 39 1.43 -12.77 -4.37
CA GLY A 39 1.30 -14.08 -3.75
C GLY A 39 -0.16 -14.47 -3.56
N ARG A 40 -0.39 -15.76 -3.33
CA ARG A 40 -1.72 -16.33 -3.12
C ARG A 40 -2.37 -15.82 -1.84
N ASN A 41 -3.68 -16.06 -1.70
CA ASN A 41 -4.38 -15.80 -0.44
C ASN A 41 -3.75 -16.66 0.68
N GLY A 42 -3.53 -16.04 1.85
CA GLY A 42 -2.88 -16.70 2.97
C GLY A 42 -1.34 -16.73 2.92
N ALA A 43 -0.69 -16.21 1.87
CA ALA A 43 0.77 -16.20 1.75
C ALA A 43 1.50 -15.31 2.79
N GLY A 44 0.77 -14.49 3.56
CA GLY A 44 1.34 -13.61 4.58
C GLY A 44 1.45 -12.13 4.19
N LYS A 45 0.98 -11.72 3.00
CA LYS A 45 1.10 -10.34 2.47
C LYS A 45 0.56 -9.27 3.42
N THR A 46 -0.73 -9.35 3.79
CA THR A 46 -1.36 -8.41 4.75
C THR A 46 -0.67 -8.44 6.12
N THR A 47 -0.23 -9.63 6.58
CA THR A 47 0.52 -9.76 7.83
C THR A 47 1.85 -9.00 7.74
N THR A 48 2.56 -9.08 6.62
CA THR A 48 3.78 -8.32 6.37
C THR A 48 3.52 -6.82 6.48
N LEU A 49 2.47 -6.29 5.81
CA LEU A 49 2.12 -4.87 5.90
C LEU A 49 1.77 -4.44 7.32
N ARG A 50 1.00 -5.26 8.03
CA ARG A 50 0.62 -5.00 9.44
C ARG A 50 1.82 -5.05 10.38
N THR A 51 2.79 -5.92 10.10
CA THR A 51 4.04 -5.98 10.86
C THR A 51 4.89 -4.73 10.62
N ILE A 52 5.02 -4.26 9.37
CA ILE A 52 5.70 -2.99 9.06
C ILE A 52 5.07 -1.83 9.82
N MET A 53 3.74 -1.79 9.91
CA MET A 53 2.98 -0.74 10.60
C MET A 53 2.93 -0.88 12.13
N GLY A 54 3.58 -1.90 12.72
CA GLY A 54 3.55 -2.14 14.17
C GLY A 54 2.17 -2.56 14.71
N LEU A 55 1.25 -2.99 13.84
CA LEU A 55 -0.05 -3.57 14.22
C LEU A 55 0.12 -5.03 14.69
N TRP A 56 1.11 -5.72 14.17
CA TRP A 56 1.62 -7.00 14.66
C TRP A 56 3.09 -6.86 14.95
N HIS A 57 3.56 -7.38 16.09
CA HIS A 57 4.98 -7.29 16.44
C HIS A 57 5.78 -8.39 15.75
N ALA A 58 6.94 -8.02 15.21
CA ALA A 58 7.94 -8.98 14.79
C ALA A 58 8.52 -9.70 16.02
N SER A 59 8.49 -11.03 16.02
CA SER A 59 9.08 -11.84 17.09
C SER A 59 10.58 -12.04 16.90
N GLN A 60 11.08 -11.92 15.67
CA GLN A 60 12.49 -11.98 15.29
C GLN A 60 12.72 -11.15 14.02
N GLY A 61 13.97 -10.83 13.74
CA GLY A 61 14.35 -10.05 12.57
C GLY A 61 14.27 -8.55 12.83
N ARG A 62 14.39 -7.75 11.76
CA ARG A 62 14.43 -6.30 11.83
C ARG A 62 13.61 -5.68 10.72
N VAL A 63 12.95 -4.56 11.03
CA VAL A 63 12.28 -3.68 10.07
C VAL A 63 12.93 -2.30 10.17
N ARG A 64 13.41 -1.77 9.04
CA ARG A 64 14.05 -0.45 8.98
C ARG A 64 13.37 0.43 7.95
N PHE A 65 13.20 1.69 8.30
CA PHE A 65 12.74 2.76 7.41
C PHE A 65 13.86 3.79 7.26
N GLY A 66 14.52 3.77 6.11
CA GLY A 66 15.81 4.43 5.92
C GLY A 66 16.82 3.91 6.95
N GLU A 67 17.40 4.84 7.72
CA GLU A 67 18.35 4.51 8.80
C GLU A 67 17.66 4.19 10.14
N ILE A 68 16.34 4.38 10.25
CA ILE A 68 15.60 4.23 11.49
C ILE A 68 15.10 2.79 11.62
N GLU A 69 15.43 2.12 12.72
CA GLU A 69 14.84 0.84 13.08
C GLU A 69 13.44 1.07 13.67
N ILE A 70 12.44 0.43 13.08
CA ILE A 70 11.04 0.56 13.46
C ILE A 70 10.42 -0.73 14.02
N THR A 71 11.21 -1.79 14.18
CA THR A 71 10.79 -3.14 14.59
C THR A 71 9.90 -3.17 15.83
N ALA A 72 10.24 -2.38 16.86
CA ALA A 72 9.52 -2.30 18.13
C ALA A 72 8.69 -1.03 18.30
N GLN A 73 8.56 -0.20 17.25
CA GLN A 73 7.81 1.04 17.34
C GLN A 73 6.31 0.81 17.23
N HIS A 74 5.52 1.66 17.89
CA HIS A 74 4.06 1.63 17.78
C HIS A 74 3.58 2.36 16.52
N THR A 75 2.43 1.95 16.01
CA THR A 75 1.81 2.49 14.78
C THR A 75 1.79 4.02 14.69
N PRO A 76 1.45 4.80 15.75
CA PRO A 76 1.48 6.26 15.67
C PRO A 76 2.88 6.84 15.41
N GLN A 77 3.92 6.23 15.97
CA GLN A 77 5.32 6.62 15.76
C GLN A 77 5.74 6.32 14.32
N ILE A 78 5.46 5.11 13.83
CA ILE A 78 5.74 4.68 12.45
C ILE A 78 5.03 5.60 11.45
N ALA A 79 3.75 5.86 11.66
CA ALA A 79 3.00 6.78 10.82
C ALA A 79 3.53 8.23 10.89
N GLY A 80 4.16 8.62 12.03
CA GLY A 80 4.85 9.89 12.23
C GLY A 80 6.06 10.09 11.32
N LEU A 81 6.71 9.01 10.92
CA LEU A 81 7.87 9.02 10.00
C LEU A 81 7.50 9.30 8.53
N GLY A 82 6.23 9.51 8.21
CA GLY A 82 5.79 9.73 6.83
C GLY A 82 5.34 8.47 6.11
N ILE A 83 5.04 7.39 6.84
CA ILE A 83 4.45 6.16 6.28
C ILE A 83 2.93 6.24 6.38
N ALA A 84 2.24 6.01 5.25
CA ALA A 84 0.79 5.88 5.22
C ALA A 84 0.38 4.46 4.84
N TYR A 85 -0.72 3.98 5.41
CA TYR A 85 -1.25 2.64 5.15
C TYR A 85 -2.72 2.69 4.74
N VAL A 86 -3.04 2.07 3.62
CA VAL A 86 -4.41 1.84 3.13
C VAL A 86 -4.69 0.35 3.30
N PRO A 87 -5.50 -0.06 4.29
CA PRO A 87 -5.85 -1.45 4.49
C PRO A 87 -6.87 -1.95 3.46
N GLU A 88 -6.96 -3.27 3.26
CA GLU A 88 -7.92 -3.92 2.37
C GLU A 88 -9.38 -3.49 2.60
N ASN A 89 -9.77 -3.29 3.87
CA ASN A 89 -11.11 -2.83 4.24
C ASN A 89 -11.31 -1.31 4.10
N MET A 90 -10.33 -0.61 3.49
CA MET A 90 -10.32 0.83 3.21
C MET A 90 -10.32 1.75 4.45
N GLY A 91 -10.78 1.30 5.62
CA GLY A 91 -10.83 2.07 6.87
C GLY A 91 -11.63 3.37 6.79
N ILE A 92 -12.72 3.40 6.02
CA ILE A 92 -13.56 4.58 5.81
C ILE A 92 -14.59 4.71 6.94
N PHE A 93 -14.81 5.94 7.39
CA PHE A 93 -15.89 6.29 8.31
C PHE A 93 -17.17 6.53 7.52
N SER A 94 -18.04 5.51 7.46
CA SER A 94 -19.24 5.51 6.60
C SER A 94 -20.26 6.57 6.93
N ASP A 95 -20.40 6.92 8.22
CA ASP A 95 -21.37 7.91 8.71
C ASP A 95 -20.89 9.36 8.50
N LEU A 96 -19.61 9.54 8.24
CA LEU A 96 -19.02 10.84 7.94
C LEU A 96 -19.07 11.13 6.45
N THR A 97 -19.11 12.43 6.10
CA THR A 97 -18.95 12.88 4.72
C THR A 97 -17.54 12.59 4.19
N VAL A 98 -17.38 12.65 2.87
CA VAL A 98 -16.06 12.58 2.22
C VAL A 98 -15.12 13.64 2.78
N LYS A 99 -15.62 14.89 2.91
CA LYS A 99 -14.89 16.01 3.52
C LYS A 99 -14.38 15.71 4.93
N GLU A 100 -15.24 15.17 5.79
CA GLU A 100 -14.89 14.85 7.18
C GLU A 100 -13.88 13.68 7.23
N ASN A 101 -14.03 12.69 6.36
CA ASN A 101 -13.04 11.61 6.20
C ASN A 101 -11.65 12.17 5.83
N MET A 102 -11.59 13.15 4.91
CA MET A 102 -10.34 13.79 4.52
C MET A 102 -9.75 14.63 5.66
N LEU A 103 -10.60 15.37 6.38
CA LEU A 103 -10.19 16.19 7.51
C LEU A 103 -9.59 15.36 8.65
N LEU A 104 -10.18 14.21 8.98
CA LEU A 104 -9.62 13.29 10.00
C LEU A 104 -8.25 12.73 9.62
N ALA A 105 -7.94 12.66 8.33
CA ALA A 105 -6.65 12.18 7.85
C ALA A 105 -5.57 13.27 7.78
N ALA A 106 -5.99 14.54 7.73
CA ALA A 106 -5.09 15.69 7.72
C ALA A 106 -4.71 16.07 9.17
N ARG A 107 -3.51 15.69 9.56
CA ARG A 107 -3.00 15.92 10.92
C ARG A 107 -2.92 17.41 11.23
N GLY A 108 -3.49 17.82 12.37
CA GLY A 108 -3.46 19.19 12.81
C GLY A 108 -4.46 20.14 12.12
N ALA A 109 -5.15 19.70 11.06
CA ALA A 109 -6.21 20.50 10.45
C ALA A 109 -7.50 20.45 11.30
N LYS A 110 -8.00 21.59 11.71
CA LYS A 110 -9.27 21.73 12.47
C LYS A 110 -10.49 21.85 11.57
N ASN A 111 -10.29 22.25 10.34
CA ASN A 111 -11.33 22.37 9.30
C ASN A 111 -10.72 22.20 7.91
N ALA A 112 -11.57 22.00 6.89
CA ALA A 112 -11.11 21.69 5.53
C ALA A 112 -10.31 22.83 4.87
N ALA A 113 -10.48 24.09 5.32
CA ALA A 113 -9.70 25.22 4.80
C ALA A 113 -8.23 25.19 5.26
N GLN A 114 -7.89 24.35 6.22
CA GLN A 114 -6.51 24.14 6.69
C GLN A 114 -5.80 22.97 5.99
N ILE A 115 -6.50 22.21 5.15
CA ILE A 115 -5.85 21.28 4.23
C ILE A 115 -5.22 22.12 3.12
N ASP A 116 -3.97 21.79 2.78
CA ASP A 116 -3.28 22.48 1.68
C ASP A 116 -4.10 22.44 0.38
N ASP A 117 -4.44 23.62 -0.14
CA ASP A 117 -5.35 23.77 -1.28
C ASP A 117 -4.72 23.20 -2.57
N THR A 118 -3.42 23.35 -2.76
CA THR A 118 -2.70 22.79 -3.91
C THR A 118 -2.72 21.28 -3.88
N ARG A 119 -2.51 20.71 -2.68
CA ARG A 119 -2.57 19.27 -2.45
C ARG A 119 -3.96 18.72 -2.68
N LEU A 120 -4.98 19.40 -2.19
CA LEU A 120 -6.38 19.01 -2.34
C LEU A 120 -6.81 19.02 -3.82
N LYS A 121 -6.46 20.09 -4.57
CA LYS A 121 -6.71 20.17 -6.01
C LYS A 121 -6.02 19.04 -6.80
N TRP A 122 -4.79 18.70 -6.42
CA TRP A 122 -4.09 17.59 -7.02
C TRP A 122 -4.78 16.24 -6.74
N ILE A 123 -5.25 16.02 -5.50
CA ILE A 123 -6.04 14.83 -5.14
C ILE A 123 -7.34 14.77 -5.95
N PHE A 124 -8.04 15.88 -6.12
CA PHE A 124 -9.26 15.94 -6.92
C PHE A 124 -9.02 15.62 -8.40
N LYS A 125 -7.86 16.05 -8.94
CA LYS A 125 -7.46 15.66 -10.29
C LYS A 125 -7.20 14.15 -10.41
N LEU A 126 -6.57 13.55 -9.41
CA LEU A 126 -6.34 12.09 -9.37
C LEU A 126 -7.64 11.30 -9.19
N PHE A 127 -8.51 11.78 -8.33
CA PHE A 127 -9.74 11.11 -7.91
C PHE A 127 -10.94 12.06 -7.98
N PRO A 128 -11.48 12.33 -9.19
CA PRO A 128 -12.60 13.29 -9.35
C PRO A 128 -13.85 12.95 -8.54
N ALA A 129 -14.05 11.66 -8.21
CA ALA A 129 -15.16 11.25 -7.36
C ALA A 129 -15.08 11.83 -5.94
N VAL A 130 -13.87 12.07 -5.42
CA VAL A 130 -13.67 12.66 -4.09
C VAL A 130 -14.18 14.11 -4.06
N GLU A 131 -13.93 14.89 -5.11
CA GLU A 131 -14.46 16.24 -5.27
C GLU A 131 -15.98 16.21 -5.47
N LYS A 132 -16.46 15.41 -6.44
CA LYS A 132 -17.88 15.30 -6.78
C LYS A 132 -18.76 14.97 -5.58
N PHE A 133 -18.28 14.11 -4.69
CA PHE A 133 -19.05 13.64 -3.53
C PHE A 133 -18.61 14.28 -2.22
N TRP A 134 -17.91 15.42 -2.26
CA TRP A 134 -17.26 16.06 -1.11
C TRP A 134 -18.13 16.18 0.13
N ASN A 135 -19.38 16.61 -0.04
CA ASN A 135 -20.33 16.80 1.06
C ASN A 135 -21.31 15.62 1.26
N HIS A 136 -21.09 14.47 0.58
CA HIS A 136 -21.94 13.30 0.71
C HIS A 136 -21.40 12.32 1.76
N PRO A 137 -22.29 11.59 2.47
CA PRO A 137 -21.86 10.51 3.36
C PRO A 137 -21.04 9.47 2.61
N ALA A 138 -19.87 9.13 3.16
CA ALA A 138 -18.93 8.19 2.52
C ALA A 138 -19.50 6.77 2.39
N GLY A 139 -20.42 6.39 3.27
CA GLY A 139 -21.12 5.10 3.20
C GLY A 139 -21.93 4.89 1.92
N LYS A 140 -22.40 5.99 1.28
CA LYS A 140 -23.18 5.96 0.02
C LYS A 140 -22.32 5.84 -1.25
N LEU A 141 -21.00 5.92 -1.12
CA LEU A 141 -20.08 5.74 -2.24
C LEU A 141 -20.08 4.28 -2.74
N SER A 142 -19.87 4.08 -4.04
CA SER A 142 -19.58 2.75 -4.59
C SER A 142 -18.26 2.21 -4.06
N GLY A 143 -18.00 0.90 -4.18
CA GLY A 143 -16.74 0.29 -3.74
C GLY A 143 -15.50 0.97 -4.33
N GLY A 144 -15.49 1.25 -5.63
CA GLY A 144 -14.39 1.95 -6.28
C GLY A 144 -14.22 3.41 -5.81
N GLN A 145 -15.32 4.12 -5.55
CA GLN A 145 -15.26 5.47 -4.99
C GLN A 145 -14.75 5.47 -3.54
N LYS A 146 -15.12 4.46 -2.76
CA LYS A 146 -14.57 4.25 -1.40
C LYS A 146 -13.07 3.99 -1.45
N GLN A 147 -12.61 3.18 -2.42
CA GLN A 147 -11.19 2.93 -2.61
C GLN A 147 -10.42 4.21 -2.98
N MET A 148 -10.98 5.04 -3.88
CA MET A 148 -10.41 6.36 -4.21
C MET A 148 -10.33 7.26 -2.97
N LEU A 149 -11.36 7.29 -2.14
CA LEU A 149 -11.36 8.05 -0.89
C LEU A 149 -10.30 7.52 0.09
N ALA A 150 -10.14 6.20 0.22
CA ALA A 150 -9.15 5.60 1.10
C ALA A 150 -7.71 6.00 0.70
N VAL A 151 -7.40 5.94 -0.59
CA VAL A 151 -6.10 6.40 -1.11
C VAL A 151 -5.93 7.92 -0.93
N SER A 152 -6.97 8.71 -1.21
CA SER A 152 -6.95 10.17 -1.02
C SER A 152 -6.62 10.57 0.42
N ARG A 153 -7.20 9.88 1.40
CA ARG A 153 -6.90 10.08 2.82
C ARG A 153 -5.44 9.80 3.15
N ALA A 154 -4.86 8.76 2.55
CA ALA A 154 -3.47 8.40 2.80
C ALA A 154 -2.48 9.44 2.27
N ILE A 155 -2.85 10.15 1.20
CA ILE A 155 -2.00 11.13 0.51
C ILE A 155 -2.41 12.60 0.76
N VAL A 156 -3.34 12.87 1.68
CA VAL A 156 -3.77 14.25 2.00
C VAL A 156 -2.62 15.10 2.53
N GLU A 157 -1.63 14.47 3.15
CA GLU A 157 -0.34 15.06 3.52
C GLU A 157 0.78 14.42 2.72
N PRO A 158 1.94 15.09 2.56
CA PRO A 158 3.11 14.47 1.95
C PRO A 158 3.52 13.18 2.68
N ARG A 159 3.86 12.15 1.92
CA ARG A 159 4.32 10.85 2.45
C ARG A 159 5.59 10.42 1.74
N GLU A 160 6.48 9.77 2.47
CA GLU A 160 7.67 9.14 1.90
C GLU A 160 7.35 7.73 1.39
N LEU A 161 6.52 6.99 2.14
CA LEU A 161 6.10 5.63 1.80
C LEU A 161 4.57 5.49 1.88
N LEU A 162 3.98 4.97 0.83
CA LEU A 162 2.58 4.59 0.77
C LEU A 162 2.48 3.07 0.69
N ILE A 163 1.83 2.46 1.69
CA ILE A 163 1.58 1.02 1.77
C ILE A 163 0.12 0.78 1.47
N ILE A 164 -0.20 -0.11 0.52
CA ILE A 164 -1.57 -0.34 0.06
C ILE A 164 -1.85 -1.83 -0.08
N ASP A 165 -2.96 -2.25 0.47
CA ASP A 165 -3.38 -3.65 0.52
C ASP A 165 -4.57 -3.91 -0.42
N GLU A 166 -4.32 -4.64 -1.52
CA GLU A 166 -5.27 -5.10 -2.53
C GLU A 166 -6.25 -4.04 -3.07
N PRO A 167 -5.77 -2.90 -3.61
CA PRO A 167 -6.64 -1.79 -4.04
C PRO A 167 -7.53 -2.12 -5.24
N SER A 168 -7.21 -3.15 -6.05
CA SER A 168 -8.01 -3.54 -7.22
C SER A 168 -9.13 -4.53 -6.89
N LYS A 169 -9.13 -5.08 -5.67
CA LYS A 169 -10.05 -6.14 -5.27
C LYS A 169 -11.51 -5.73 -5.37
N GLY A 170 -12.30 -6.50 -6.12
CA GLY A 170 -13.73 -6.26 -6.28
C GLY A 170 -14.10 -5.05 -7.13
N LEU A 171 -13.14 -4.43 -7.81
CA LEU A 171 -13.39 -3.30 -8.70
C LEU A 171 -13.79 -3.74 -10.10
N ALA A 172 -14.68 -2.96 -10.73
CA ALA A 172 -14.97 -3.10 -12.15
C ALA A 172 -13.75 -2.71 -13.02
N PRO A 173 -13.58 -3.30 -14.23
CA PRO A 173 -12.40 -3.04 -15.07
C PRO A 173 -12.09 -1.56 -15.35
N VAL A 174 -13.14 -0.74 -15.55
CA VAL A 174 -12.97 0.72 -15.74
C VAL A 174 -12.35 1.37 -14.49
N MET A 175 -12.76 0.96 -13.29
CA MET A 175 -12.23 1.49 -12.04
C MET A 175 -10.78 1.05 -11.81
N ILE A 176 -10.43 -0.16 -12.23
CA ILE A 176 -9.05 -0.67 -12.20
C ILE A 176 -8.14 0.23 -13.05
N ASN A 177 -8.55 0.58 -14.27
CA ASN A 177 -7.78 1.49 -15.13
C ASN A 177 -7.60 2.87 -14.50
N ASN A 178 -8.65 3.45 -13.93
CA ASN A 178 -8.56 4.74 -13.24
C ASN A 178 -7.58 4.68 -12.04
N MET A 179 -7.56 3.57 -11.31
CA MET A 179 -6.62 3.36 -10.21
C MET A 179 -5.19 3.23 -10.72
N ILE A 180 -4.96 2.53 -11.83
CA ILE A 180 -3.65 2.42 -12.46
C ILE A 180 -3.13 3.81 -12.86
N ASP A 181 -3.94 4.63 -13.50
CA ASP A 181 -3.57 5.97 -13.93
C ASP A 181 -3.23 6.86 -12.71
N ALA A 182 -4.00 6.77 -11.64
CA ALA A 182 -3.75 7.49 -10.40
C ALA A 182 -2.44 7.04 -9.72
N PHE A 183 -2.18 5.73 -9.65
CA PHE A 183 -0.92 5.22 -9.09
C PHE A 183 0.30 5.54 -9.96
N ALA A 184 0.16 5.55 -11.29
CA ALA A 184 1.21 6.00 -12.18
C ALA A 184 1.56 7.49 -11.95
N GLU A 185 0.57 8.33 -11.66
CA GLU A 185 0.80 9.73 -11.31
C GLU A 185 1.44 9.88 -9.92
N LEU A 186 0.98 9.11 -8.92
CA LEU A 186 1.59 9.05 -7.59
C LEU A 186 3.07 8.64 -7.67
N LYS A 187 3.40 7.63 -8.47
CA LYS A 187 4.78 7.21 -8.73
C LYS A 187 5.60 8.33 -9.35
N ARG A 188 5.06 9.04 -10.37
CA ARG A 188 5.73 10.20 -11.00
C ARG A 188 5.99 11.36 -10.02
N SER A 189 5.20 11.50 -8.96
CA SER A 189 5.44 12.49 -7.92
C SER A 189 6.60 12.13 -6.96
N GLY A 190 7.26 10.98 -7.15
CA GLY A 190 8.41 10.54 -6.39
C GLY A 190 8.09 9.82 -5.06
N VAL A 191 6.82 9.55 -4.78
CA VAL A 191 6.40 8.77 -3.60
C VAL A 191 6.84 7.32 -3.77
N THR A 192 7.45 6.74 -2.75
CA THR A 192 7.74 5.31 -2.71
C THR A 192 6.46 4.55 -2.40
N ILE A 193 6.20 3.45 -3.11
CA ILE A 193 4.96 2.68 -2.94
C ILE A 193 5.28 1.20 -2.73
N LEU A 194 4.73 0.61 -1.67
CA LEU A 194 4.64 -0.83 -1.48
C LEU A 194 3.17 -1.24 -1.65
N LEU A 195 2.87 -2.01 -2.68
CA LEU A 195 1.52 -2.36 -3.06
C LEU A 195 1.34 -3.88 -3.09
N VAL A 196 0.40 -4.38 -2.30
CA VAL A 196 -0.01 -5.79 -2.32
C VAL A 196 -1.10 -5.98 -3.36
N GLU A 197 -0.94 -6.99 -4.21
CA GLU A 197 -1.92 -7.35 -5.25
C GLU A 197 -1.96 -8.85 -5.55
N GLN A 198 -3.07 -9.27 -6.12
CA GLN A 198 -3.26 -10.58 -6.72
C GLN A 198 -3.47 -10.48 -8.23
N ASN A 199 -3.89 -9.30 -8.71
CA ASN A 199 -4.12 -9.02 -10.11
C ASN A 199 -2.78 -8.77 -10.82
N ILE A 200 -2.29 -9.77 -11.54
CA ILE A 200 -1.00 -9.69 -12.24
C ILE A 200 -0.99 -8.59 -13.30
N ASN A 201 -2.10 -8.36 -14.02
CA ASN A 201 -2.17 -7.30 -15.02
C ASN A 201 -2.05 -5.90 -14.39
N PHE A 202 -2.64 -5.72 -13.22
CA PHE A 202 -2.49 -4.49 -12.44
C PHE A 202 -1.02 -4.30 -12.01
N ALA A 203 -0.41 -5.35 -11.50
CA ALA A 203 0.97 -5.34 -11.03
C ALA A 203 1.96 -5.04 -12.15
N GLN A 204 1.85 -5.71 -13.30
CA GLN A 204 2.74 -5.54 -14.45
C GLN A 204 2.71 -4.12 -15.04
N ARG A 205 1.55 -3.46 -14.99
CA ARG A 205 1.39 -2.09 -15.53
C ARG A 205 2.01 -1.01 -14.65
N LEU A 206 2.26 -1.29 -13.38
CA LEU A 206 2.68 -0.28 -12.40
C LEU A 206 4.04 -0.56 -11.76
N GLY A 207 4.34 -1.84 -11.50
CA GLY A 207 5.50 -2.24 -10.71
C GLY A 207 6.84 -1.92 -11.38
N ASP A 208 7.80 -1.43 -10.59
CA ASP A 208 9.21 -1.37 -10.96
C ASP A 208 9.91 -2.63 -10.48
N THR A 209 9.62 -3.02 -9.24
CA THR A 209 10.14 -4.25 -8.62
C THR A 209 8.99 -5.13 -8.14
N VAL A 210 9.28 -6.40 -7.99
CA VAL A 210 8.33 -7.41 -7.51
C VAL A 210 8.98 -8.26 -6.43
N ALA A 211 8.22 -8.59 -5.40
CA ALA A 211 8.48 -9.66 -4.47
C ALA A 211 7.29 -10.62 -4.47
N VAL A 212 7.53 -11.91 -4.52
CA VAL A 212 6.48 -12.93 -4.46
C VAL A 212 6.55 -13.66 -3.14
N MET A 213 5.44 -13.68 -2.42
CA MET A 213 5.32 -14.41 -1.17
C MET A 213 4.59 -15.73 -1.34
N ASP A 214 5.12 -16.75 -0.67
CA ASP A 214 4.45 -18.02 -0.46
C ASP A 214 4.73 -18.54 0.95
N ASN A 215 3.71 -19.06 1.63
CA ASN A 215 3.82 -19.65 2.96
C ASN A 215 4.66 -18.82 3.97
N GLY A 216 4.40 -17.51 4.03
CA GLY A 216 5.06 -16.59 4.97
C GLY A 216 6.51 -16.25 4.66
N ARG A 217 6.99 -16.52 3.44
CA ARG A 217 8.34 -16.22 2.96
C ARG A 217 8.31 -15.46 1.65
N VAL A 218 9.30 -14.64 1.38
CA VAL A 218 9.57 -14.14 0.03
C VAL A 218 10.36 -15.21 -0.71
N VAL A 219 9.76 -15.76 -1.77
CA VAL A 219 10.34 -16.86 -2.57
C VAL A 219 10.97 -16.35 -3.87
N HIS A 220 10.66 -15.12 -4.26
CA HIS A 220 11.26 -14.43 -5.40
C HIS A 220 11.26 -12.92 -5.18
N ALA A 221 12.32 -12.23 -5.59
CA ALA A 221 12.40 -10.78 -5.64
C ALA A 221 13.27 -10.35 -6.82
N GLY A 222 12.84 -9.30 -7.54
CA GLY A 222 13.56 -8.82 -8.71
C GLY A 222 12.87 -7.66 -9.44
N SER A 223 13.30 -7.42 -10.67
CA SER A 223 12.67 -6.45 -11.57
C SER A 223 11.30 -6.95 -12.03
N MET A 224 10.30 -6.06 -12.05
CA MET A 224 8.99 -6.39 -12.62
C MET A 224 9.08 -6.68 -14.12
N ALA A 225 9.99 -6.03 -14.83
CA ALA A 225 10.18 -6.26 -16.27
C ALA A 225 10.66 -7.70 -16.57
N GLU A 226 11.67 -8.18 -15.81
CA GLU A 226 12.17 -9.55 -15.94
C GLU A 226 11.12 -10.58 -15.53
N PHE A 227 10.44 -10.34 -14.41
CA PHE A 227 9.35 -11.20 -13.94
C PHE A 227 8.20 -11.28 -14.96
N SER A 228 7.86 -10.15 -15.62
CA SER A 228 6.79 -10.11 -16.63
C SER A 228 7.16 -10.83 -17.92
N ALA A 229 8.45 -10.92 -18.24
CA ALA A 229 8.94 -11.62 -19.41
C ALA A 229 9.00 -13.16 -19.23
N ASP A 230 8.97 -13.65 -17.98
CA ASP A 230 9.07 -15.07 -17.66
C ASP A 230 7.72 -15.67 -17.24
N ALA A 231 6.97 -16.16 -18.24
CA ALA A 231 5.67 -16.78 -18.00
C ALA A 231 5.76 -18.09 -17.19
N GLN A 232 6.85 -18.85 -17.32
CA GLN A 232 7.05 -20.09 -16.55
C GLN A 232 7.27 -19.77 -15.07
N LEU A 233 8.06 -18.76 -14.78
CA LEU A 233 8.27 -18.29 -13.40
C LEU A 233 6.95 -17.79 -12.78
N GLN A 234 6.16 -16.98 -13.50
CA GLN A 234 4.84 -16.53 -13.04
C GLN A 234 3.91 -17.72 -12.76
N GLN A 235 3.84 -18.69 -13.66
CA GLN A 235 3.03 -19.89 -13.46
C GLN A 235 3.47 -20.69 -12.24
N SER A 236 4.77 -20.92 -12.07
CA SER A 236 5.31 -21.69 -10.94
C SER A 236 5.05 -21.03 -9.59
N LEU A 237 5.18 -19.71 -9.49
CA LEU A 237 5.07 -18.96 -8.25
C LEU A 237 3.64 -18.54 -7.89
N LEU A 238 2.82 -18.20 -8.89
CA LEU A 238 1.46 -17.68 -8.66
C LEU A 238 0.36 -18.69 -8.98
N GLY A 239 0.71 -19.82 -9.65
CA GLY A 239 -0.26 -20.85 -10.06
C GLY A 239 -1.23 -20.34 -11.13
N LEU A 240 -0.79 -19.39 -11.97
CA LEU A 240 -1.59 -18.88 -13.07
C LEU A 240 -1.63 -19.94 -14.18
N ALA A 241 -2.83 -20.29 -14.68
CA ALA A 241 -2.96 -21.03 -15.93
C ALA A 241 -2.51 -20.14 -17.09
N LEU A 242 -1.68 -20.68 -18.00
CA LEU A 242 -1.32 -20.03 -19.25
C LEU A 242 -2.52 -20.02 -20.21
#